data_f03bf5c671784cafb065cbe532c60170
#
_entry.id   f03bf5c671784cafb065cbe532c60170
#
_cell.length_a   1.000
_cell.length_b   1.000
_cell.length_c   1.000
_cell.angle_alpha   90.00
_cell.angle_beta   90.00
_cell.angle_gamma   90.00
#
_symmetry.space_group_name_H-M   'P 1'
#
loop_
_entity.id
_entity.type
_entity.pdbx_description
1 polymer ?
#
loop_
_entity_poly.entity_id
_entity_poly.type
_entity_poly.pdbx_seq_one_letter_code
_entity_poly.pdbx_strand_id
1 'polypeptide(L)'
;MCTEVEIILRLLLATALGAGIGYQRERANKPAGLRTHVLIALGSALFTVVSIFGFSGGVDTSRVAAGIVTGIGFIGAGVIFRGVRGDHVAGLTTAASIWATASIGLAAGVGMYLIATVVTAITLLVLMIPRVKG
;
A
#
# COMPACT_ATOMS: atom_id res chain seq x y z
N MET A 1 3.77 6.16 27.05
CA MET A 1 2.64 5.29 27.21
C MET A 1 2.59 4.24 26.12
N CYS A 2 2.01 3.11 26.43
CA CYS A 2 1.96 2.01 25.46
C CYS A 2 1.36 2.42 24.12
N THR A 3 0.37 3.33 24.16
CA THR A 3 -0.31 3.75 22.95
C THR A 3 0.64 4.37 21.93
N GLU A 4 1.53 5.25 22.37
CA GLU A 4 2.46 5.89 21.44
C GLU A 4 3.48 4.90 20.90
N VAL A 5 3.97 4.00 21.75
CA VAL A 5 4.88 2.96 21.31
C VAL A 5 4.18 2.05 20.30
N GLU A 6 2.94 1.68 20.61
CA GLU A 6 2.14 0.84 19.71
C GLU A 6 1.96 1.51 18.36
N ILE A 7 1.62 2.79 18.34
CA ILE A 7 1.44 3.53 17.09
C ILE A 7 2.73 3.53 16.27
N ILE A 8 3.84 3.82 16.94
CA ILE A 8 5.13 3.85 16.24
C ILE A 8 5.45 2.49 15.64
N LEU A 9 5.17 1.41 16.39
CA LEU A 9 5.41 0.07 15.87
C LEU A 9 4.56 -0.22 14.64
N ARG A 10 3.31 0.21 14.64
CA ARG A 10 2.43 0.05 13.47
C ARG A 10 2.98 0.79 12.25
N LEU A 11 3.46 2.00 12.46
CA LEU A 11 4.01 2.80 11.36
C LEU A 11 5.32 2.21 10.85
N LEU A 12 6.16 1.71 11.76
CA LEU A 12 7.41 1.07 11.35
C LEU A 12 7.15 -0.22 10.60
N LEU A 13 6.17 -1.01 11.03
CA LEU A 13 5.81 -2.22 10.31
C LEU A 13 5.31 -1.88 8.91
N ALA A 14 4.43 -0.91 8.79
CA ALA A 14 3.93 -0.49 7.49
C ALA A 14 5.07 -0.07 6.57
N THR A 15 6.01 0.70 7.11
CA THR A 15 7.18 1.14 6.36
C THR A 15 8.01 -0.05 5.88
N ALA A 16 8.26 -1.01 6.77
CA ALA A 16 9.05 -2.19 6.43
C ALA A 16 8.37 -3.04 5.35
N LEU A 17 7.06 -3.25 5.48
CA LEU A 17 6.32 -4.05 4.51
C LEU A 17 6.25 -3.35 3.16
N GLY A 18 6.01 -2.05 3.17
CA GLY A 18 6.05 -1.26 1.94
C GLY A 18 7.41 -1.29 1.29
N ALA A 19 8.47 -1.27 2.11
CA ALA A 19 9.83 -1.35 1.60
C ALA A 19 10.10 -2.70 0.91
N GLY A 20 9.58 -3.78 1.48
CA GLY A 20 9.74 -5.09 0.86
C GLY A 20 9.15 -5.16 -0.54
N ILE A 21 7.92 -4.66 -0.69
CA ILE A 21 7.27 -4.63 -1.99
C ILE A 21 7.98 -3.67 -2.92
N GLY A 22 8.29 -2.46 -2.42
CA GLY A 22 8.94 -1.45 -3.24
C GLY A 22 10.32 -1.86 -3.69
N TYR A 23 11.06 -2.58 -2.86
CA TYR A 23 12.39 -3.09 -3.23
C TYR A 23 12.27 -4.07 -4.40
N GLN A 24 11.30 -4.97 -4.35
CA GLN A 24 11.07 -5.92 -5.44
C GLN A 24 10.74 -5.16 -6.73
N ARG A 25 9.88 -4.14 -6.64
CA ARG A 25 9.50 -3.35 -7.82
C ARG A 25 10.70 -2.56 -8.36
N GLU A 26 11.50 -2.01 -7.45
CA GLU A 26 12.69 -1.26 -7.85
C GLU A 26 13.68 -2.16 -8.59
N ARG A 27 13.92 -3.36 -8.03
CA ARG A 27 14.82 -4.33 -8.66
C ARG A 27 14.30 -4.80 -10.02
N ALA A 28 12.99 -4.82 -10.21
CA ALA A 28 12.39 -5.23 -11.46
C ALA A 28 12.29 -4.07 -12.47
N ASN A 29 12.82 -2.89 -12.13
CA ASN A 29 12.80 -1.70 -12.98
C ASN A 29 11.39 -1.26 -13.36
N LYS A 30 10.48 -1.32 -12.39
CA LYS A 30 9.11 -0.88 -12.60
C LYS A 30 8.98 0.61 -12.24
N PRO A 31 7.98 1.31 -12.80
CA PRO A 31 7.86 2.76 -12.59
C PRO A 31 7.73 3.18 -11.14
N ALA A 32 6.94 2.47 -10.33
CA ALA A 32 6.78 2.76 -8.92
C ALA A 32 7.70 1.83 -8.15
N GLY A 33 8.68 2.40 -7.48
CA GLY A 33 9.72 1.63 -6.80
C GLY A 33 9.65 1.75 -5.29
N LEU A 34 10.83 1.78 -4.68
CA LEU A 34 10.95 1.68 -3.22
C LEU A 34 10.29 2.86 -2.52
N ARG A 35 10.63 4.08 -2.89
CA ARG A 35 10.10 5.26 -2.20
C ARG A 35 8.58 5.33 -2.32
N THR A 36 8.07 5.04 -3.50
CA THR A 36 6.65 5.11 -3.75
C THR A 36 5.86 4.16 -2.84
N HIS A 37 6.29 2.90 -2.79
CA HIS A 37 5.57 1.91 -1.99
C HIS A 37 5.73 2.16 -0.49
N VAL A 38 6.89 2.62 -0.05
CA VAL A 38 7.09 2.98 1.36
C VAL A 38 6.14 4.11 1.76
N LEU A 39 6.07 5.16 0.94
CA LEU A 39 5.23 6.31 1.26
C LEU A 39 3.75 5.95 1.25
N ILE A 40 3.33 5.09 0.34
CA ILE A 40 1.94 4.64 0.29
C ILE A 40 1.59 3.85 1.55
N ALA A 41 2.43 2.89 1.93
CA ALA A 41 2.16 2.08 3.12
C ALA A 41 2.17 2.95 4.38
N LEU A 42 3.17 3.81 4.51
CA LEU A 42 3.28 4.68 5.68
C LEU A 42 2.11 5.65 5.75
N GLY A 43 1.77 6.30 4.63
CA GLY A 43 0.65 7.24 4.62
C GLY A 43 -0.66 6.57 4.95
N SER A 44 -0.91 5.41 4.36
CA SER A 44 -2.13 4.66 4.63
C SER A 44 -2.22 4.27 6.11
N ALA A 45 -1.10 3.81 6.69
CA ALA A 45 -1.08 3.46 8.11
C ALA A 45 -1.31 4.68 8.99
N LEU A 46 -0.71 5.81 8.65
CA LEU A 46 -0.87 7.01 9.46
C LEU A 46 -2.30 7.55 9.39
N PHE A 47 -2.90 7.59 8.20
CA PHE A 47 -4.31 7.99 8.10
C PHE A 47 -5.17 7.10 8.98
N THR A 48 -4.91 5.80 8.98
CA THR A 48 -5.66 4.84 9.77
C THR A 48 -5.48 5.09 11.27
N VAL A 49 -4.23 5.26 11.70
CA VAL A 49 -3.92 5.52 13.11
C VAL A 49 -4.58 6.82 13.58
N VAL A 50 -4.51 7.87 12.77
CA VAL A 50 -5.13 9.13 13.11
C VAL A 50 -6.64 8.96 13.24
N SER A 51 -7.24 8.17 12.36
CA SER A 51 -8.68 7.92 12.42
C SER A 51 -9.08 7.19 13.70
N ILE A 52 -8.24 6.25 14.15
CA ILE A 52 -8.58 5.47 15.36
C ILE A 52 -8.32 6.26 16.63
N PHE A 53 -7.19 6.96 16.70
CA PHE A 53 -6.73 7.57 17.95
C PHE A 53 -6.82 9.08 17.99
N GLY A 54 -6.96 9.73 16.83
CA GLY A 54 -6.87 11.19 16.75
C GLY A 54 -8.18 11.93 16.96
N PHE A 55 -9.30 11.25 16.91
CA PHE A 55 -10.60 11.85 17.08
C PHE A 55 -11.32 11.20 18.25
N SER A 56 -12.26 11.93 18.84
CA SER A 56 -13.01 11.43 19.99
C SER A 56 -14.50 11.54 19.71
N GLY A 57 -15.30 10.82 20.51
CA GLY A 57 -16.75 10.99 20.51
C GLY A 57 -17.45 10.29 19.35
N GLY A 58 -17.44 8.99 19.29
CA GLY A 58 -18.34 8.25 18.41
C GLY A 58 -18.12 8.41 16.91
N VAL A 59 -16.91 8.76 16.48
CA VAL A 59 -16.62 8.89 15.06
C VAL A 59 -16.54 7.52 14.41
N ASP A 60 -16.89 7.48 13.14
CA ASP A 60 -16.80 6.25 12.34
C ASP A 60 -15.41 6.15 11.74
N THR A 61 -14.59 5.28 12.34
CA THR A 61 -13.19 5.13 11.90
C THR A 61 -13.07 4.51 10.52
N SER A 62 -14.09 3.83 10.02
CA SER A 62 -14.05 3.21 8.70
C SER A 62 -14.14 4.22 7.57
N ARG A 63 -14.52 5.47 7.86
CA ARG A 63 -14.57 6.51 6.81
C ARG A 63 -13.21 6.77 6.21
N VAL A 64 -12.15 6.68 7.02
CA VAL A 64 -10.80 6.86 6.49
C VAL A 64 -10.44 5.69 5.57
N ALA A 65 -10.80 4.46 5.96
CA ALA A 65 -10.56 3.31 5.10
C ALA A 65 -11.21 3.51 3.73
N ALA A 66 -12.46 3.96 3.71
CA ALA A 66 -13.14 4.23 2.45
C ALA A 66 -12.41 5.29 1.65
N GLY A 67 -11.92 6.33 2.32
CA GLY A 67 -11.16 7.40 1.65
C GLY A 67 -9.84 6.91 1.08
N ILE A 68 -9.16 6.03 1.79
CA ILE A 68 -7.89 5.46 1.30
C ILE A 68 -8.13 4.66 0.04
N VAL A 69 -9.15 3.80 0.04
CA VAL A 69 -9.47 2.97 -1.12
C VAL A 69 -9.75 3.84 -2.35
N THR A 70 -10.51 4.91 -2.16
CA THR A 70 -10.83 5.82 -3.25
C THR A 70 -9.61 6.64 -3.68
N GLY A 71 -8.89 7.22 -2.70
CA GLY A 71 -7.78 8.13 -2.98
C GLY A 71 -6.62 7.46 -3.68
N ILE A 72 -6.31 6.23 -3.28
CA ILE A 72 -5.20 5.53 -3.90
C ILE A 72 -5.50 5.20 -5.37
N GLY A 73 -6.77 5.21 -5.75
CA GLY A 73 -7.16 5.01 -7.12
C GLY A 73 -6.58 6.09 -8.04
N PHE A 74 -6.48 7.33 -7.57
CA PHE A 74 -5.86 8.40 -8.35
C PHE A 74 -4.38 8.13 -8.60
N ILE A 75 -3.66 7.68 -7.57
CA ILE A 75 -2.24 7.36 -7.72
C ILE A 75 -2.07 6.17 -8.64
N GLY A 76 -2.89 5.14 -8.44
CA GLY A 76 -2.84 3.96 -9.30
C GLY A 76 -3.15 4.30 -10.76
N ALA A 77 -4.17 5.10 -10.98
CA ALA A 77 -4.51 5.53 -12.33
C ALA A 77 -3.37 6.31 -12.97
N GLY A 78 -2.63 7.06 -12.17
CA GLY A 78 -1.52 7.87 -12.67
C GLY A 78 -0.36 7.07 -13.22
N VAL A 79 -0.26 5.78 -12.90
CA VAL A 79 0.82 4.95 -13.43
C VAL A 79 0.36 4.03 -14.55
N ILE A 80 -0.92 4.09 -14.93
CA ILE A 80 -1.43 3.33 -16.05
C ILE A 80 -1.35 4.20 -17.29
N PHE A 81 -0.76 3.68 -18.35
CA PHE A 81 -0.62 4.45 -19.57
C PHE A 81 -0.62 3.52 -20.77
N ARG A 82 -0.93 4.10 -21.93
CA ARG A 82 -0.90 3.38 -23.19
C ARG A 82 0.43 3.54 -23.86
N GLY A 83 0.84 2.48 -24.59
CA GLY A 83 1.97 2.57 -25.45
C GLY A 83 1.71 3.51 -26.63
N VAL A 84 2.79 3.89 -27.32
CA VAL A 84 2.72 4.82 -28.43
C VAL A 84 1.77 4.31 -29.52
N ARG A 85 1.68 3.01 -29.70
CA ARG A 85 0.85 2.43 -30.75
C ARG A 85 -0.61 2.24 -30.38
N GLY A 86 -0.98 2.56 -29.15
CA GLY A 86 -2.35 2.62 -28.74
C GLY A 86 -3.04 1.31 -28.41
N ASP A 87 -2.45 0.19 -28.77
CA ASP A 87 -3.02 -1.15 -28.52
C ASP A 87 -2.40 -1.84 -27.31
N HIS A 88 -1.55 -1.15 -26.58
CA HIS A 88 -0.80 -1.71 -25.47
C HIS A 88 -0.99 -0.82 -24.25
N VAL A 89 -1.38 -1.43 -23.15
CA VAL A 89 -1.58 -0.74 -21.87
C VAL A 89 -0.51 -1.22 -20.89
N ALA A 90 0.21 -0.28 -20.32
CA ALA A 90 1.28 -0.56 -19.36
C ALA A 90 0.90 -0.03 -18.00
N GLY A 91 1.48 -0.61 -16.96
CA GLY A 91 1.33 -0.10 -15.61
C GLY A 91 0.20 -0.73 -14.81
N LEU A 92 -0.50 -1.72 -15.36
CA LEU A 92 -1.60 -2.34 -14.63
C LEU A 92 -1.13 -3.05 -13.37
N THR A 93 -0.07 -3.85 -13.48
CA THR A 93 0.46 -4.55 -12.30
C THR A 93 1.03 -3.56 -11.30
N THR A 94 1.70 -2.51 -11.77
CA THR A 94 2.22 -1.47 -10.89
C THR A 94 1.08 -0.79 -10.14
N ALA A 95 -0.01 -0.43 -10.84
CA ALA A 95 -1.16 0.16 -10.18
C ALA A 95 -1.76 -0.79 -9.14
N ALA A 96 -1.86 -2.07 -9.49
CA ALA A 96 -2.39 -3.07 -8.56
C ALA A 96 -1.48 -3.23 -7.34
N SER A 97 -0.15 -3.17 -7.51
CA SER A 97 0.77 -3.27 -6.38
C SER A 97 0.65 -2.05 -5.46
N ILE A 98 0.40 -0.88 -6.03
CA ILE A 98 0.15 0.34 -5.25
C ILE A 98 -1.12 0.16 -4.41
N TRP A 99 -2.16 -0.35 -5.01
CA TRP A 99 -3.44 -0.57 -4.34
C TRP A 99 -3.30 -1.59 -3.21
N ALA A 100 -2.62 -2.70 -3.48
CA ALA A 100 -2.35 -3.72 -2.45
C ALA A 100 -1.50 -3.14 -1.31
N THR A 101 -0.50 -2.33 -1.63
CA THR A 101 0.36 -1.72 -0.61
C THR A 101 -0.44 -0.79 0.31
N ALA A 102 -1.40 -0.05 -0.25
CA ALA A 102 -2.28 0.78 0.57
C ALA A 102 -3.09 -0.08 1.55
N SER A 103 -3.58 -1.23 1.10
CA SER A 103 -4.35 -2.12 1.97
C SER A 103 -3.48 -2.70 3.09
N ILE A 104 -2.23 -3.01 2.79
CA ILE A 104 -1.27 -3.50 3.79
C ILE A 104 -1.00 -2.42 4.83
N GLY A 105 -0.82 -1.18 4.40
CA GLY A 105 -0.64 -0.07 5.32
C GLY A 105 -1.86 0.13 6.22
N LEU A 106 -3.05 0.02 5.66
CA LEU A 106 -4.29 0.11 6.45
C LEU A 106 -4.33 -0.98 7.51
N ALA A 107 -4.02 -2.22 7.12
CA ALA A 107 -4.03 -3.34 8.07
C ALA A 107 -3.01 -3.14 9.19
N ALA A 108 -1.80 -2.69 8.85
CA ALA A 108 -0.79 -2.40 9.86
C ALA A 108 -1.26 -1.29 10.79
N GLY A 109 -1.92 -0.28 10.23
CA GLY A 109 -2.42 0.85 11.02
C GLY A 109 -3.46 0.47 12.05
N VAL A 110 -4.32 -0.51 11.74
CA VAL A 110 -5.30 -0.98 12.73
C VAL A 110 -4.72 -2.01 13.68
N GLY A 111 -3.47 -2.41 13.49
CA GLY A 111 -2.81 -3.35 14.39
C GLY A 111 -2.92 -4.80 13.99
N MET A 112 -3.30 -5.08 12.76
CA MET A 112 -3.38 -6.46 12.24
C MET A 112 -2.02 -6.88 11.73
N TYR A 113 -1.08 -7.07 12.66
CA TYR A 113 0.33 -7.32 12.31
C TYR A 113 0.52 -8.57 11.48
N LEU A 114 -0.09 -9.67 11.92
CA LEU A 114 0.07 -10.94 11.23
C LEU A 114 -0.54 -10.88 9.83
N ILE A 115 -1.74 -10.33 9.72
CA ILE A 115 -2.43 -10.25 8.45
C ILE A 115 -1.66 -9.36 7.47
N ALA A 116 -1.19 -8.21 7.94
CA ALA A 116 -0.41 -7.31 7.09
C ALA A 116 0.86 -8.02 6.56
N THR A 117 1.54 -8.76 7.42
CA THR A 117 2.76 -9.47 7.04
C THR A 117 2.47 -10.61 6.06
N VAL A 118 1.42 -11.39 6.33
CA VAL A 118 1.05 -12.51 5.46
C VAL A 118 0.65 -11.98 4.08
N VAL A 119 -0.16 -10.92 4.03
CA VAL A 119 -0.58 -10.36 2.75
C VAL A 119 0.61 -9.79 1.98
N THR A 120 1.58 -9.21 2.69
CA THR A 120 2.80 -8.75 2.03
C THR A 120 3.55 -9.90 1.39
N ALA A 121 3.68 -11.03 2.11
CA ALA A 121 4.33 -12.21 1.54
C ALA A 121 3.58 -12.72 0.32
N ILE A 122 2.26 -12.78 0.38
CA ILE A 122 1.45 -13.20 -0.77
C ILE A 122 1.66 -12.24 -1.94
N THR A 123 1.66 -10.95 -1.67
CA THR A 123 1.85 -9.94 -2.72
C THR A 123 3.20 -10.12 -3.40
N LEU A 124 4.26 -10.35 -2.61
CA LEU A 124 5.58 -10.58 -3.18
C LEU A 124 5.62 -11.82 -4.05
N LEU A 125 4.96 -12.90 -3.61
CA LEU A 125 4.89 -14.11 -4.41
C LEU A 125 4.15 -13.86 -5.72
N VAL A 126 3.05 -13.12 -5.67
CA VAL A 126 2.27 -12.80 -6.88
C VAL A 126 3.13 -11.98 -7.85
N LEU A 127 3.88 -11.01 -7.33
CA LEU A 127 4.71 -10.16 -8.18
C LEU A 127 5.86 -10.92 -8.82
N MET A 128 6.20 -12.08 -8.30
CA MET A 128 7.24 -12.93 -8.89
C MET A 128 6.71 -13.80 -10.02
N ILE A 129 5.39 -13.87 -10.21
CA ILE A 129 4.82 -14.63 -11.31
C ILE A 129 5.20 -13.95 -12.63
N PRO A 130 5.75 -14.71 -13.60
CA PRO A 130 6.10 -14.11 -14.88
C PRO A 130 4.88 -13.56 -15.60
N ARG A 131 5.10 -12.43 -16.26
CA ARG A 131 4.01 -11.83 -17.00
C ARG A 131 3.69 -12.70 -18.22
N VAL A 132 2.43 -13.06 -18.33
CA VAL A 132 1.97 -13.86 -19.45
C VAL A 132 1.56 -12.90 -20.56
N LYS A 133 2.10 -13.12 -21.73
CA LYS A 133 1.68 -12.38 -22.90
C LYS A 133 0.48 -13.04 -23.49
N GLY A 134 -0.57 -12.28 -23.54
CA GLY A 134 -1.80 -12.87 -24.00
C GLY A 134 -2.25 -12.29 -25.26
#